data_84ffe7557c5bb8f35c720d41b1f30b81
#
_entry.id   84ffe7557c5bb8f35c720d41b1f30b81
#
_cell.length_a   1.000
_cell.length_b   1.000
_cell.length_c   1.000
_cell.angle_alpha   90.00
_cell.angle_beta   90.00
_cell.angle_gamma   90.00
#
_symmetry.space_group_name_H-M   'P 1'
#
loop_
_entity.id
_entity.type
_entity.pdbx_description
1 polymer ?
#
loop_
_entity_poly.entity_id
_entity_poly.type
_entity_poly.pdbx_seq_one_letter_code
_entity_poly.pdbx_strand_id
1 'polypeptide(L)'
;MEGLKTPRLLCADEIEARVSQYIEGKGCSVLLYKTARVDMDILDETYGLGAWTNDYKEIKGNLYCGIAVNGIWKWDCGVGSNAEAQKGEASDAFKRAGFRWGIGRELYSSPFIWIPENKFETKVVKGKKVPKDRFIVCNIEYNEKRKISYLQIKNANSQEIVFSYVRA
;
A
#
# COMPACT_ATOMS: atom_id res chain seq x y z
N MET A 1 32.40 4.38 6.35
CA MET A 1 31.03 3.98 6.76
C MET A 1 30.38 3.30 5.56
N GLU A 2 30.14 2.02 5.64
CA GLU A 2 29.23 1.40 4.66
C GLU A 2 27.89 2.11 4.76
N GLY A 3 27.39 2.60 3.61
CA GLY A 3 26.09 3.24 3.56
C GLY A 3 24.98 2.24 3.94
N LEU A 4 23.88 2.74 4.51
CA LEU A 4 22.73 1.90 4.81
C LEU A 4 22.22 1.22 3.54
N LYS A 5 21.90 -0.07 3.64
CA LYS A 5 21.33 -0.85 2.53
C LYS A 5 20.01 -0.23 2.08
N THR A 6 19.73 -0.30 0.79
CA THR A 6 18.45 0.13 0.22
C THR A 6 17.44 -1.01 0.31
N PRO A 7 16.24 -0.77 0.87
CA PRO A 7 15.18 -1.77 0.87
C PRO A 7 14.80 -2.20 -0.56
N ARG A 8 14.46 -3.48 -0.73
CA ARG A 8 13.95 -4.00 -2.00
C ARG A 8 12.59 -3.39 -2.34
N LEU A 9 12.16 -3.53 -3.59
CA LEU A 9 10.82 -3.19 -4.04
C LEU A 9 9.81 -4.26 -3.62
N LEU A 10 8.53 -3.89 -3.59
CA LEU A 10 7.43 -4.80 -3.23
C LEU A 10 7.20 -5.85 -4.30
N CYS A 11 6.91 -7.08 -3.89
CA CYS A 11 6.38 -8.13 -4.76
C CYS A 11 4.87 -7.97 -4.93
N ALA A 12 4.30 -8.60 -5.96
CA ALA A 12 2.88 -8.47 -6.28
C ALA A 12 1.96 -8.91 -5.12
N ASP A 13 2.30 -9.98 -4.41
CA ASP A 13 1.56 -10.53 -3.26
C ASP A 13 1.64 -9.68 -1.99
N GLU A 14 2.55 -8.70 -1.95
CA GLU A 14 2.68 -7.73 -0.86
C GLU A 14 1.86 -6.46 -1.08
N ILE A 15 1.22 -6.32 -2.24
CA ILE A 15 0.45 -5.15 -2.64
C ILE A 15 -1.04 -5.47 -2.65
N GLU A 16 -1.80 -4.73 -1.86
CA GLU A 16 -3.26 -4.80 -1.84
C GLU A 16 -3.86 -3.80 -2.81
N ALA A 17 -4.74 -4.27 -3.69
CA ALA A 17 -5.56 -3.45 -4.57
C ALA A 17 -6.93 -3.22 -3.92
N ARG A 18 -7.22 -2.01 -3.47
CA ARG A 18 -8.46 -1.67 -2.76
C ARG A 18 -9.30 -0.69 -3.55
N VAL A 19 -10.60 -0.94 -3.63
CA VAL A 19 -11.56 0.02 -4.19
C VAL A 19 -11.54 1.29 -3.34
N SER A 20 -11.30 2.42 -4.00
CA SER A 20 -11.31 3.74 -3.38
C SER A 20 -12.64 4.44 -3.60
N GLN A 21 -13.12 4.46 -4.85
CA GLN A 21 -14.40 5.07 -5.21
C GLN A 21 -15.14 4.15 -6.19
N TYR A 22 -16.43 3.99 -5.97
CA TYR A 22 -17.33 3.28 -6.88
C TYR A 22 -18.39 4.24 -7.43
N ILE A 23 -18.60 4.18 -8.72
CA ILE A 23 -19.64 4.93 -9.42
C ILE A 23 -20.56 3.91 -10.09
N GLU A 24 -21.80 3.80 -9.59
CA GLU A 24 -22.79 2.86 -10.09
C GLU A 24 -23.04 3.04 -11.59
N GLY A 25 -23.08 1.92 -12.31
CA GLY A 25 -23.23 1.89 -13.76
C GLY A 25 -21.98 2.25 -14.56
N LYS A 26 -20.87 2.63 -13.90
CA LYS A 26 -19.61 3.02 -14.56
C LYS A 26 -18.44 2.12 -14.19
N GLY A 27 -18.13 1.99 -12.91
CA GLY A 27 -16.99 1.22 -12.44
C GLY A 27 -16.41 1.75 -11.13
N CYS A 28 -15.19 1.35 -10.83
CA CYS A 28 -14.50 1.79 -9.63
C CYS A 28 -13.04 2.19 -9.87
N SER A 29 -12.57 3.13 -9.08
CA SER A 29 -11.14 3.41 -8.96
C SER A 29 -10.52 2.52 -7.89
N VAL A 30 -9.27 2.12 -8.12
CA VAL A 30 -8.51 1.26 -7.22
C VAL A 30 -7.21 1.96 -6.82
N LEU A 31 -6.85 1.84 -5.54
CA LEU A 31 -5.58 2.30 -5.01
C LEU A 31 -4.74 1.10 -4.54
N LEU A 32 -3.43 1.24 -4.64
CA LEU A 32 -2.48 0.24 -4.18
C LEU A 32 -1.99 0.58 -2.78
N TYR A 33 -1.97 -0.42 -1.91
CA TYR A 33 -1.56 -0.31 -0.51
C TYR A 33 -0.56 -1.40 -0.14
N LYS A 34 0.23 -1.15 0.87
CA LYS A 34 1.00 -2.15 1.61
C LYS A 34 0.51 -2.24 3.04
N THR A 35 0.75 -3.34 3.72
CA THR A 35 0.46 -3.49 5.15
C THR A 35 1.69 -3.14 5.99
N ALA A 36 1.48 -2.82 7.27
CA ALA A 36 2.59 -2.61 8.21
C ALA A 36 3.46 -3.87 8.41
N ARG A 37 2.89 -5.07 8.20
CA ARG A 37 3.65 -6.33 8.26
C ARG A 37 4.69 -6.41 7.16
N VAL A 38 4.34 -6.00 5.95
CA VAL A 38 5.28 -5.92 4.82
C VAL A 38 6.44 -4.97 5.14
N ASP A 39 6.16 -3.84 5.78
CA ASP A 39 7.21 -2.92 6.24
C ASP A 39 8.16 -3.60 7.24
N MET A 40 7.62 -4.35 8.22
CA MET A 40 8.42 -5.07 9.21
C MET A 40 9.30 -6.14 8.55
N ASP A 41 8.73 -6.94 7.66
CA ASP A 41 9.45 -7.99 6.94
C ASP A 41 10.62 -7.41 6.12
N ILE A 42 10.39 -6.31 5.42
CA ILE A 42 11.43 -5.65 4.62
C ILE A 42 12.49 -4.99 5.51
N LEU A 43 12.12 -4.43 6.66
CA LEU A 43 13.09 -3.92 7.64
C LEU A 43 13.96 -5.03 8.19
N ASP A 44 13.38 -6.19 8.54
CA ASP A 44 14.10 -7.36 9.02
C ASP A 44 15.04 -7.93 7.95
N GLU A 45 14.57 -8.08 6.72
CA GLU A 45 15.38 -8.56 5.59
C GLU A 45 16.55 -7.62 5.27
N THR A 46 16.29 -6.30 5.31
CA THR A 46 17.28 -5.31 4.88
C THR A 46 18.34 -5.04 5.94
N TYR A 47 17.94 -4.92 7.19
CA TYR A 47 18.80 -4.46 8.27
C TYR A 47 19.05 -5.50 9.35
N GLY A 48 18.15 -6.47 9.50
CA GLY A 48 18.15 -7.47 10.57
C GLY A 48 17.18 -7.12 11.69
N LEU A 49 16.56 -8.13 12.29
CA LEU A 49 15.52 -8.01 13.32
C LEU A 49 15.93 -7.12 14.52
N GLY A 50 17.18 -7.14 14.92
CA GLY A 50 17.68 -6.34 16.04
C GLY A 50 18.28 -4.99 15.67
N ALA A 51 18.30 -4.63 14.38
CA ALA A 51 18.99 -3.42 13.92
C ALA A 51 18.04 -2.22 13.73
N TRP A 52 16.74 -2.40 13.86
CA TRP A 52 15.76 -1.34 13.80
C TRP A 52 14.84 -1.35 15.01
N THR A 53 14.27 -0.21 15.32
CA THR A 53 13.24 -0.04 16.35
C THR A 53 12.22 1.01 15.91
N ASN A 54 11.09 1.08 16.60
CA ASN A 54 10.12 2.14 16.38
C ASN A 54 9.59 2.70 17.70
N ASP A 55 9.08 3.91 17.64
CA ASP A 55 8.45 4.62 18.74
C ASP A 55 7.27 5.43 18.25
N TYR A 56 6.35 5.75 19.14
CA TYR A 56 5.18 6.58 18.85
C TYR A 56 5.18 7.82 19.71
N LYS A 57 4.80 8.95 19.13
CA LYS A 57 4.65 10.23 19.84
C LYS A 57 3.38 10.93 19.42
N GLU A 58 2.64 11.47 20.38
CA GLU A 58 1.54 12.37 20.10
C GLU A 58 2.08 13.81 20.01
N ILE A 59 1.82 14.47 18.90
CA ILE A 59 2.20 15.87 18.66
C ILE A 59 0.99 16.61 18.13
N LYS A 60 0.51 17.60 18.89
CA LYS A 60 -0.68 18.41 18.53
C LYS A 60 -1.92 17.58 18.19
N GLY A 61 -2.17 16.53 18.97
CA GLY A 61 -3.30 15.63 18.79
C GLY A 61 -3.18 14.64 17.63
N ASN A 62 -2.01 14.54 17.01
CA ASN A 62 -1.75 13.58 15.92
C ASN A 62 -0.71 12.56 16.35
N LEU A 63 -0.92 11.30 15.97
CA LEU A 63 0.00 10.21 16.26
C LEU A 63 1.09 10.11 15.21
N TYR A 64 2.33 10.28 15.65
CA TYR A 64 3.54 10.09 14.84
C TYR A 64 4.17 8.74 15.17
N CYS A 65 4.65 8.05 14.15
CA CYS A 65 5.55 6.92 14.29
C CYS A 65 6.94 7.29 13.78
N GLY A 66 7.96 7.00 14.58
CA GLY A 66 9.35 7.01 14.15
C GLY A 66 9.85 5.59 13.97
N ILE A 67 10.63 5.36 12.92
CA ILE A 67 11.43 4.15 12.75
C ILE A 67 12.89 4.56 12.75
N ALA A 68 13.69 3.88 13.56
CA ALA A 68 15.13 4.08 13.63
C ALA A 68 15.88 2.87 13.10
N VAL A 69 16.92 3.14 12.31
CA VAL A 69 17.93 2.16 11.89
C VAL A 69 19.30 2.76 12.17
N ASN A 70 20.14 2.03 12.90
CA ASN A 70 21.49 2.49 13.31
C ASN A 70 21.46 3.89 13.96
N GLY A 71 20.47 4.15 14.82
CA GLY A 71 20.33 5.41 15.53
C GLY A 71 19.76 6.59 14.72
N ILE A 72 19.50 6.41 13.43
CA ILE A 72 18.88 7.43 12.57
C ILE A 72 17.37 7.26 12.62
N TRP A 73 16.66 8.30 13.07
CA TRP A 73 15.21 8.33 13.17
C TRP A 73 14.57 9.02 11.97
N LYS A 74 13.50 8.42 11.44
CA LYS A 74 12.61 9.04 10.46
C LYS A 74 11.17 8.92 10.92
N TRP A 75 10.47 10.03 11.02
CA TRP A 75 9.14 10.16 11.59
C TRP A 75 8.09 10.54 10.53
N ASP A 76 6.87 10.00 10.69
CA ASP A 76 5.71 10.45 9.92
C ASP A 76 4.42 10.32 10.73
N CYS A 77 3.40 11.06 10.31
CA CYS A 77 2.11 11.15 10.98
C CYS A 77 1.09 10.19 10.37
N GLY A 78 0.38 9.46 11.21
CA GLY A 78 -0.75 8.65 10.80
C GLY A 78 -2.06 9.44 10.71
N VAL A 79 -3.01 8.89 9.97
CA VAL A 79 -4.38 9.38 9.88
C VAL A 79 -5.32 8.29 10.39
N GLY A 80 -6.20 8.63 11.33
CA GLY A 80 -7.19 7.71 11.87
C GLY A 80 -8.20 7.25 10.83
N SER A 81 -8.56 5.97 10.84
CA SER A 81 -9.67 5.44 10.06
C SER A 81 -10.95 5.42 10.91
N ASN A 82 -12.11 5.67 10.29
CA ASN A 82 -13.39 5.80 10.98
C ASN A 82 -13.92 4.54 11.70
N ALA A 83 -13.32 3.38 11.51
CA ALA A 83 -13.85 2.11 12.04
C ALA A 83 -13.13 1.57 13.29
N GLU A 84 -11.83 1.80 13.42
CA GLU A 84 -10.99 1.47 14.58
C GLU A 84 -9.88 2.54 14.67
N ALA A 85 -10.27 3.75 15.03
CA ALA A 85 -9.45 4.95 14.88
C ALA A 85 -8.01 4.81 15.42
N GLN A 86 -7.84 4.36 16.66
CA GLN A 86 -6.51 4.29 17.29
C GLN A 86 -5.59 3.25 16.67
N LYS A 87 -6.11 2.04 16.40
CA LYS A 87 -5.33 0.95 15.83
C LYS A 87 -4.99 1.19 14.36
N GLY A 88 -5.94 1.76 13.62
CA GLY A 88 -5.75 2.18 12.23
C GLY A 88 -4.73 3.30 12.10
N GLU A 89 -4.78 4.29 13.00
CA GLU A 89 -3.86 5.42 13.04
C GLU A 89 -2.41 4.99 13.32
N ALA A 90 -2.19 4.11 14.30
CA ALA A 90 -0.86 3.59 14.61
C ALA A 90 -0.25 2.80 13.43
N SER A 91 -1.06 1.94 12.81
CA SER A 91 -0.64 1.18 11.62
C SER A 91 -0.35 2.09 10.42
N ASP A 92 -1.16 3.13 10.22
CA ASP A 92 -0.93 4.11 9.16
C ASP A 92 0.34 4.92 9.41
N ALA A 93 0.56 5.40 10.64
CA ALA A 93 1.78 6.12 11.02
C ALA A 93 3.04 5.27 10.79
N PHE A 94 3.00 3.98 11.13
CA PHE A 94 4.12 3.06 10.89
C PHE A 94 4.41 2.89 9.38
N LYS A 95 3.39 2.65 8.56
CA LYS A 95 3.54 2.55 7.11
C LYS A 95 4.11 3.82 6.49
N ARG A 96 3.67 4.99 6.96
CA ARG A 96 4.17 6.28 6.49
C ARG A 96 5.64 6.49 6.88
N ALA A 97 6.04 6.11 8.11
CA ALA A 97 7.45 6.08 8.51
C ALA A 97 8.27 5.11 7.63
N GLY A 98 7.70 3.95 7.25
CA GLY A 98 8.30 3.01 6.30
C GLY A 98 8.56 3.63 4.92
N PHE A 99 7.65 4.46 4.40
CA PHE A 99 7.88 5.23 3.16
C PHE A 99 9.09 6.16 3.29
N ARG A 100 9.32 6.73 4.46
CA ARG A 100 10.51 7.58 4.70
C ARG A 100 11.82 6.79 4.66
N TRP A 101 11.76 5.51 4.95
CA TRP A 101 12.87 4.56 4.79
C TRP A 101 12.98 3.97 3.37
N GLY A 102 12.12 4.39 2.45
CA GLY A 102 12.13 3.93 1.06
C GLY A 102 11.33 2.64 0.80
N ILE A 103 10.60 2.13 1.80
CA ILE A 103 9.79 0.92 1.65
C ILE A 103 8.43 1.27 1.02
N GLY A 104 8.16 0.73 -0.16
CA GLY A 104 6.88 0.91 -0.86
C GLY A 104 6.70 2.27 -1.54
N ARG A 105 7.72 3.12 -1.63
CA ARG A 105 7.64 4.40 -2.35
C ARG A 105 7.24 4.26 -3.81
N GLU A 106 7.56 3.14 -4.43
CA GLU A 106 7.15 2.80 -5.78
C GLU A 106 5.65 2.87 -5.99
N LEU A 107 4.84 2.66 -4.94
CA LEU A 107 3.38 2.76 -5.01
C LEU A 107 2.90 4.18 -5.37
N TYR A 108 3.67 5.22 -5.05
CA TYR A 108 3.36 6.60 -5.48
C TYR A 108 3.50 6.81 -6.99
N SER A 109 4.14 5.87 -7.69
CA SER A 109 4.24 5.90 -9.15
C SER A 109 3.12 5.12 -9.84
N SER A 110 2.12 4.64 -9.09
CA SER A 110 0.95 3.94 -9.63
C SER A 110 0.23 4.79 -10.68
N PRO A 111 -0.19 4.19 -11.81
CA PRO A 111 -1.11 4.86 -12.71
C PRO A 111 -2.47 5.03 -12.05
N PHE A 112 -3.32 5.86 -12.64
CA PHE A 112 -4.74 5.85 -12.30
C PHE A 112 -5.35 4.51 -12.72
N ILE A 113 -5.91 3.78 -11.76
CA ILE A 113 -6.49 2.46 -11.98
C ILE A 113 -8.01 2.59 -11.99
N TRP A 114 -8.61 2.31 -13.14
CA TRP A 114 -10.05 2.27 -13.31
C TRP A 114 -10.50 0.91 -13.81
N ILE A 115 -11.47 0.30 -13.13
CA ILE A 115 -12.05 -0.99 -13.52
C ILE A 115 -13.52 -0.76 -13.85
N PRO A 116 -13.94 -1.01 -15.12
CA PRO A 116 -15.33 -0.88 -15.54
C PRO A 116 -16.26 -1.85 -14.79
N GLU A 117 -17.52 -1.47 -14.57
CA GLU A 117 -18.48 -2.27 -13.77
C GLU A 117 -18.75 -3.66 -14.37
N ASN A 118 -18.65 -3.82 -15.69
CA ASN A 118 -18.82 -5.11 -16.37
C ASN A 118 -17.68 -6.12 -16.10
N LYS A 119 -16.64 -5.73 -15.35
CA LYS A 119 -15.50 -6.57 -14.98
C LYS A 119 -15.58 -7.15 -13.56
N PHE A 120 -16.64 -6.84 -12.82
CA PHE A 120 -16.84 -7.34 -11.46
C PHE A 120 -18.32 -7.41 -11.08
N GLU A 121 -18.62 -8.25 -10.10
CA GLU A 121 -19.96 -8.34 -9.52
C GLU A 121 -20.17 -7.27 -8.46
N THR A 122 -21.42 -6.88 -8.27
CA THR A 122 -21.85 -5.95 -7.25
C THR A 122 -22.82 -6.62 -6.27
N LYS A 123 -22.95 -6.06 -5.07
CA LYS A 123 -23.94 -6.45 -4.05
C LYS A 123 -24.56 -5.21 -3.42
N VAL A 124 -25.72 -5.39 -2.79
CA VAL A 124 -26.37 -4.32 -2.03
C VAL A 124 -26.03 -4.45 -0.55
N VAL A 125 -25.49 -3.38 0.03
CA VAL A 125 -25.18 -3.27 1.45
C VAL A 125 -25.84 -2.01 2.00
N LYS A 126 -26.73 -2.15 2.98
CA LYS A 126 -27.50 -1.04 3.57
C LYS A 126 -28.16 -0.15 2.51
N GLY A 127 -28.78 -0.77 1.49
CA GLY A 127 -29.49 -0.08 0.40
C GLY A 127 -28.61 0.58 -0.66
N LYS A 128 -27.28 0.45 -0.55
CA LYS A 128 -26.32 0.96 -1.55
C LYS A 128 -25.64 -0.18 -2.30
N LYS A 129 -25.54 -0.03 -3.61
CA LYS A 129 -24.79 -0.94 -4.47
C LYS A 129 -23.29 -0.69 -4.27
N VAL A 130 -22.55 -1.77 -4.08
CA VAL A 130 -21.09 -1.74 -3.86
C VAL A 130 -20.43 -2.89 -4.61
N PRO A 131 -19.15 -2.79 -4.99
CA PRO A 131 -18.38 -3.91 -5.52
C PRO A 131 -18.38 -5.10 -4.55
N LYS A 132 -18.64 -6.32 -5.06
CA LYS A 132 -18.59 -7.57 -4.30
C LYS A 132 -17.22 -8.22 -4.41
N ASP A 133 -16.64 -8.18 -5.61
CA ASP A 133 -15.39 -8.85 -5.91
C ASP A 133 -14.20 -8.11 -5.34
N ARG A 134 -13.12 -8.86 -5.11
CA ARG A 134 -11.81 -8.32 -4.72
C ARG A 134 -10.90 -8.29 -5.94
N PHE A 135 -9.94 -7.39 -5.90
CA PHE A 135 -8.92 -7.24 -6.91
C PHE A 135 -7.55 -7.62 -6.35
N ILE A 136 -6.73 -8.27 -7.17
CA ILE A 136 -5.41 -8.77 -6.79
C ILE A 136 -4.40 -8.28 -7.81
N VAL A 137 -3.30 -7.72 -7.33
CA VAL A 137 -2.12 -7.47 -8.17
C VAL A 137 -1.50 -8.82 -8.51
N CYS A 138 -1.52 -9.19 -9.79
CA CYS A 138 -0.99 -10.48 -10.25
C CYS A 138 0.37 -10.36 -10.93
N ASN A 139 0.68 -9.18 -11.49
CA ASN A 139 2.00 -8.88 -12.05
C ASN A 139 2.37 -7.44 -11.76
N ILE A 140 3.62 -7.21 -11.41
CA ILE A 140 4.21 -5.89 -11.27
C ILE A 140 5.68 -5.91 -11.66
N GLU A 141 6.12 -4.90 -12.39
CA GLU A 141 7.52 -4.68 -12.74
C GLU A 141 7.89 -3.22 -12.49
N TYR A 142 9.17 -2.98 -12.28
CA TYR A 142 9.71 -1.67 -11.99
C TYR A 142 10.87 -1.33 -12.93
N ASN A 143 11.01 -0.05 -13.26
CA ASN A 143 12.13 0.44 -14.03
C ASN A 143 13.34 0.77 -13.13
N GLU A 144 14.46 1.17 -13.76
CA GLU A 144 15.71 1.53 -13.06
C GLU A 144 15.54 2.67 -12.04
N LYS A 145 14.50 3.53 -12.22
CA LYS A 145 14.16 4.62 -11.31
C LYS A 145 13.22 4.16 -10.18
N ARG A 146 13.06 2.83 -10.01
CA ARG A 146 12.19 2.20 -9.00
C ARG A 146 10.72 2.65 -9.12
N LYS A 147 10.24 2.92 -10.34
CA LYS A 147 8.84 3.27 -10.62
C LYS A 147 8.15 2.10 -11.30
N ILE A 148 6.87 1.92 -11.03
CA ILE A 148 6.05 0.89 -11.68
C ILE A 148 6.12 1.10 -13.20
N SER A 149 6.63 0.12 -13.92
CA SER A 149 6.73 0.08 -15.38
C SER A 149 5.69 -0.83 -16.02
N TYR A 150 5.26 -1.87 -15.31
CA TYR A 150 4.21 -2.79 -15.72
C TYR A 150 3.33 -3.14 -14.52
N LEU A 151 2.03 -3.24 -14.74
CA LEU A 151 1.07 -3.60 -13.69
C LEU A 151 -0.10 -4.37 -14.30
N GLN A 152 -0.44 -5.52 -13.72
CA GLN A 152 -1.68 -6.23 -14.00
C GLN A 152 -2.46 -6.51 -12.73
N ILE A 153 -3.75 -6.29 -12.81
CA ILE A 153 -4.71 -6.59 -11.75
C ILE A 153 -5.76 -7.55 -12.30
N LYS A 154 -6.05 -8.59 -11.52
CA LYS A 154 -7.12 -9.55 -11.80
C LYS A 154 -8.25 -9.45 -10.80
N ASN A 155 -9.44 -9.86 -11.24
CA ASN A 155 -10.54 -10.14 -10.35
C ASN A 155 -10.27 -11.46 -9.61
N ALA A 156 -10.34 -11.45 -8.28
CA ALA A 156 -10.03 -12.63 -7.47
C ALA A 156 -11.02 -13.79 -7.66
N ASN A 157 -12.27 -13.50 -8.04
CA ASN A 157 -13.32 -14.49 -8.21
C ASN A 157 -13.32 -15.07 -9.64
N SER A 158 -13.35 -14.24 -10.67
CA SER A 158 -13.34 -14.68 -12.06
C SER A 158 -11.97 -15.09 -12.59
N GLN A 159 -10.88 -14.69 -11.92
CA GLN A 159 -9.49 -14.82 -12.35
C GLN A 159 -9.14 -14.08 -13.66
N GLU A 160 -10.06 -13.29 -14.19
CA GLU A 160 -9.83 -12.45 -15.37
C GLU A 160 -8.95 -11.24 -15.05
N ILE A 161 -8.08 -10.87 -16.01
CA ILE A 161 -7.35 -9.60 -15.96
C ILE A 161 -8.35 -8.47 -16.22
N VAL A 162 -8.48 -7.56 -15.26
CA VAL A 162 -9.40 -6.43 -15.29
C VAL A 162 -8.71 -5.08 -15.52
N PHE A 163 -7.40 -5.04 -15.36
CA PHE A 163 -6.58 -3.86 -15.61
C PHE A 163 -5.16 -4.26 -16.02
N SER A 164 -4.62 -3.56 -17.00
CA SER A 164 -3.22 -3.68 -17.43
C SER A 164 -2.64 -2.31 -17.74
N TYR A 165 -1.39 -2.10 -17.36
CA TYR A 165 -0.66 -0.86 -17.59
C TYR A 165 0.78 -1.15 -18.00
N VAL A 166 1.26 -0.40 -18.96
CA VAL A 166 2.67 -0.33 -19.38
C VAL A 166 3.07 1.14 -19.39
N ARG A 167 4.15 1.46 -18.70
CA ARG A 167 4.70 2.82 -18.72
C ARG A 167 5.42 3.07 -20.03
N ALA A 168 5.03 4.11 -20.72
CA ALA A 168 5.73 4.62 -21.90
C ALA A 168 7.10 5.22 -21.54
#